data_721385177c1f1a26727acaa301bb60c3
#
_entry.id   721385177c1f1a26727acaa301bb60c3
#
_cell.length_a   1.000
_cell.length_b   1.000
_cell.length_c   1.000
_cell.angle_alpha   90.00
_cell.angle_beta   90.00
_cell.angle_gamma   90.00
#
_symmetry.space_group_name_H-M   'P 1'
#
loop_
_entity.id
_entity.type
_entity.pdbx_description
1 polymer ?
#
loop_
_entity_poly.entity_id
_entity_poly.type
_entity_poly.pdbx_seq_one_letter_code
_entity_poly.pdbx_strand_id
1 'polypeptide(L)'
;MKLVEGSCRMRIVYGPVASWRLGISLGIDPICEMKACSFDCIYCQCGSTTRKTIEREVFVDPERLEQELMAYPYVSQVADVATFSGSGEPSLNKRLGRMIEVVRGISRLPVAVLTNSSLMYDRSVRNDLSKADIVVAKLDAPNRRLFQEINDPHPEIDFDSMLEGMMKFRDEFDKVYALQMMFVDQNKPYAKEMREIAEEIKPDEVQINTPSRANKPKLSADELRKVSEVFEGINYISYYESRKVRIKPFDKLETLKRRPE
;
A
#
# COMPACT_ATOMS: atom_id res chain seq x y z
N MET A 1 -8.77 2.11 -37.19
CA MET A 1 -8.38 1.69 -35.85
C MET A 1 -9.35 2.35 -34.87
N LYS A 2 -10.41 1.64 -34.46
CA LYS A 2 -11.42 2.18 -33.53
C LYS A 2 -10.76 2.29 -32.17
N LEU A 3 -10.65 3.51 -31.63
CA LEU A 3 -10.33 3.75 -30.23
C LEU A 3 -11.40 3.04 -29.39
N VAL A 4 -10.98 2.11 -28.55
CA VAL A 4 -11.83 1.49 -27.53
C VAL A 4 -12.17 2.61 -26.55
N GLU A 5 -13.39 3.13 -26.62
CA GLU A 5 -13.95 4.03 -25.64
C GLU A 5 -14.06 3.27 -24.31
N GLY A 6 -13.22 3.63 -23.33
CA GLY A 6 -13.14 3.01 -22.00
C GLY A 6 -11.73 2.97 -21.42
N SER A 7 -10.73 3.54 -22.11
CA SER A 7 -9.36 3.55 -21.57
C SER A 7 -9.25 4.50 -20.38
N CYS A 8 -8.78 4.02 -19.24
CA CYS A 8 -8.34 4.80 -18.10
C CYS A 8 -7.58 6.06 -18.56
N ARG A 9 -8.08 7.24 -18.18
CA ARG A 9 -7.48 8.55 -18.54
C ARG A 9 -6.19 8.83 -17.75
N MET A 10 -5.87 8.00 -16.76
CA MET A 10 -4.70 8.14 -15.91
C MET A 10 -3.62 7.15 -16.35
N ARG A 11 -2.35 7.52 -16.21
CA ARG A 11 -1.24 6.60 -16.45
C ARG A 11 -1.17 5.57 -15.33
N ILE A 12 -0.82 4.34 -15.67
CA ILE A 12 -0.58 3.25 -14.71
C ILE A 12 0.73 3.51 -13.97
N VAL A 13 1.76 3.94 -14.71
CA VAL A 13 3.09 4.23 -14.19
C VAL A 13 3.20 5.71 -13.82
N TYR A 14 3.64 6.00 -12.60
CA TYR A 14 3.83 7.36 -12.10
C TYR A 14 5.08 7.48 -11.22
N GLY A 15 5.51 8.70 -10.98
CA GLY A 15 6.72 8.97 -10.20
C GLY A 15 7.94 9.19 -11.09
N PRO A 16 9.17 8.76 -10.70
CA PRO A 16 9.49 8.17 -9.40
C PRO A 16 9.21 9.12 -8.22
N VAL A 17 8.96 8.54 -7.05
CA VAL A 17 8.60 9.30 -5.85
C VAL A 17 9.52 8.94 -4.68
N ALA A 18 9.79 9.93 -3.82
CA ALA A 18 10.48 9.67 -2.57
C ALA A 18 9.57 8.89 -1.61
N SER A 19 10.02 7.72 -1.19
CA SER A 19 9.40 6.90 -0.17
C SER A 19 10.27 6.88 1.08
N TRP A 20 9.67 7.22 2.22
CA TRP A 20 10.41 7.22 3.49
C TRP A 20 10.79 5.81 3.96
N ARG A 21 10.17 4.77 3.39
CA ARG A 21 10.38 3.35 3.73
C ARG A 21 11.11 2.54 2.65
N LEU A 22 11.01 2.94 1.40
CA LEU A 22 11.47 2.15 0.25
C LEU A 22 12.45 2.91 -0.66
N GLY A 23 12.99 4.05 -0.21
CA GLY A 23 13.90 4.85 -1.04
C GLY A 23 13.18 5.57 -2.20
N ILE A 24 13.72 5.51 -3.40
CA ILE A 24 13.13 6.08 -4.61
C ILE A 24 12.25 5.03 -5.27
N SER A 25 10.95 5.30 -5.35
CA SER A 25 9.97 4.32 -5.80
C SER A 25 9.32 4.72 -7.14
N LEU A 26 9.31 3.81 -8.11
CA LEU A 26 8.43 3.87 -9.26
C LEU A 26 7.04 3.42 -8.83
N GLY A 27 6.04 4.28 -8.97
CA GLY A 27 4.65 3.94 -8.62
C GLY A 27 3.95 3.20 -9.76
N ILE A 28 3.23 2.13 -9.41
CA ILE A 28 2.37 1.37 -10.32
C ILE A 28 0.97 1.36 -9.73
N ASP A 29 0.01 1.91 -10.46
CA ASP A 29 -1.40 1.96 -10.04
C ASP A 29 -2.22 0.85 -10.73
N PRO A 30 -2.51 -0.25 -10.06
CA PRO A 30 -3.23 -1.37 -10.68
C PRO A 30 -4.74 -1.14 -10.78
N ILE A 31 -5.26 -0.05 -10.21
CA ILE A 31 -6.67 0.34 -10.25
C ILE A 31 -6.88 1.39 -11.36
N CYS A 32 -6.09 2.47 -11.34
CA CYS A 32 -5.97 3.49 -12.39
C CYS A 32 -7.28 4.22 -12.78
N GLU A 33 -8.31 4.18 -11.95
CA GLU A 33 -9.62 4.82 -12.16
C GLU A 33 -10.01 5.68 -10.97
N MET A 34 -11.30 6.00 -10.87
CA MET A 34 -11.85 6.53 -9.62
C MET A 34 -11.53 5.55 -8.49
N LYS A 35 -11.32 6.07 -7.28
CA LYS A 35 -10.89 5.28 -6.13
C LYS A 35 -11.77 4.04 -5.91
N ALA A 36 -11.26 2.86 -6.28
CA ALA A 36 -11.85 1.57 -5.95
C ALA A 36 -11.06 0.93 -4.82
N CYS A 37 -11.69 0.72 -3.68
CA CYS A 37 -11.06 0.21 -2.47
C CYS A 37 -12.08 -0.55 -1.64
N SER A 38 -11.62 -1.49 -0.84
CA SER A 38 -12.44 -2.19 0.15
C SER A 38 -12.61 -1.39 1.45
N PHE A 39 -11.88 -0.27 1.62
CA PHE A 39 -11.95 0.65 2.76
C PHE A 39 -12.26 2.09 2.32
N ASP A 40 -12.73 2.91 3.26
CA ASP A 40 -12.79 4.36 3.12
C ASP A 40 -12.12 5.06 4.32
N CYS A 41 -10.83 4.83 4.50
CA CYS A 41 -10.08 5.28 5.67
C CYS A 41 -10.15 6.80 5.85
N ILE A 42 -10.38 7.27 7.08
CA ILE A 42 -10.51 8.69 7.44
C ILE A 42 -9.29 9.55 7.05
N TYR A 43 -8.12 8.94 6.97
CA TYR A 43 -6.84 9.58 6.64
C TYR A 43 -6.42 9.40 5.17
N CYS A 44 -7.23 8.78 4.32
CA CYS A 44 -6.80 8.46 2.95
C CYS A 44 -6.46 9.71 2.14
N GLN A 45 -5.25 9.76 1.60
CA GLN A 45 -4.79 10.89 0.77
C GLN A 45 -5.49 10.97 -0.59
N CYS A 46 -6.06 9.86 -1.06
CA CYS A 46 -6.81 9.81 -2.33
C CYS A 46 -8.27 10.25 -2.16
N GLY A 47 -8.65 10.78 -0.99
CA GLY A 47 -10.03 11.21 -0.71
C GLY A 47 -10.97 10.05 -0.41
N SER A 48 -12.28 10.30 -0.47
CA SER A 48 -13.32 9.30 -0.20
C SER A 48 -13.36 8.23 -1.29
N THR A 49 -13.72 7.01 -0.89
CA THR A 49 -13.84 5.87 -1.79
C THR A 49 -15.12 5.99 -2.61
N THR A 50 -14.99 6.10 -3.92
CA THR A 50 -16.13 6.23 -4.84
C THR A 50 -16.75 4.88 -5.19
N ARG A 51 -15.94 3.82 -5.14
CA ARG A 51 -16.39 2.44 -5.35
C ARG A 51 -15.86 1.55 -4.21
N LYS A 52 -16.64 1.41 -3.15
CA LYS A 52 -16.33 0.50 -2.04
C LYS A 52 -16.73 -0.92 -2.46
N THR A 53 -15.75 -1.82 -2.61
CA THR A 53 -15.96 -3.19 -3.12
C THR A 53 -14.92 -4.17 -2.60
N ILE A 54 -15.28 -5.44 -2.58
CA ILE A 54 -14.37 -6.58 -2.35
C ILE A 54 -14.25 -7.46 -3.61
N GLU A 55 -15.01 -7.14 -4.64
CA GLU A 55 -14.99 -7.90 -5.89
C GLU A 55 -13.70 -7.65 -6.65
N ARG A 56 -13.00 -8.73 -6.94
CA ARG A 56 -11.79 -8.72 -7.77
C ARG A 56 -12.16 -8.71 -9.24
N GLU A 57 -11.63 -7.75 -9.98
CA GLU A 57 -11.81 -7.66 -11.44
C GLU A 57 -10.52 -7.18 -12.13
N VAL A 58 -10.53 -7.11 -13.45
CA VAL A 58 -9.40 -6.58 -14.21
C VAL A 58 -9.61 -5.08 -14.40
N PHE A 59 -9.01 -4.27 -13.51
CA PHE A 59 -9.01 -2.80 -13.63
C PHE A 59 -8.00 -2.32 -14.68
N VAL A 60 -6.83 -2.95 -14.66
CA VAL A 60 -5.72 -2.68 -15.59
C VAL A 60 -5.23 -4.01 -16.13
N ASP A 61 -5.08 -4.10 -17.46
CA ASP A 61 -4.48 -5.25 -18.10
C ASP A 61 -2.95 -5.22 -18.03
N PRO A 62 -2.28 -6.36 -17.77
CA PRO A 62 -0.83 -6.46 -17.76
C PRO A 62 -0.16 -5.99 -19.06
N GLU A 63 -0.79 -6.22 -20.19
CA GLU A 63 -0.29 -5.82 -21.52
C GLU A 63 -0.22 -4.30 -21.68
N ARG A 64 -1.18 -3.59 -21.10
CA ARG A 64 -1.15 -2.12 -21.07
C ARG A 64 -0.04 -1.61 -20.14
N LEU A 65 0.14 -2.23 -18.97
CA LEU A 65 1.25 -1.90 -18.06
C LEU A 65 2.60 -2.14 -18.75
N GLU A 66 2.75 -3.25 -19.47
CA GLU A 66 3.96 -3.56 -20.23
C GLU A 66 4.29 -2.46 -21.23
N GLN A 67 3.33 -2.03 -22.02
CA GLN A 67 3.50 -0.93 -23.00
C GLN A 67 3.92 0.39 -22.32
N GLU A 68 3.31 0.74 -21.18
CA GLU A 68 3.69 1.96 -20.46
C GLU A 68 5.11 1.85 -19.86
N LEU A 69 5.51 0.69 -19.31
CA LEU A 69 6.85 0.47 -18.76
C LEU A 69 7.95 0.55 -19.81
N MET A 70 7.68 0.11 -21.04
CA MET A 70 8.63 0.21 -22.15
C MET A 70 9.00 1.66 -22.48
N ALA A 71 8.19 2.65 -22.11
CA ALA A 71 8.52 4.05 -22.22
C ALA A 71 9.58 4.53 -21.21
N TYR A 72 9.95 3.71 -20.22
CA TYR A 72 10.90 4.04 -19.17
C TYR A 72 12.09 3.06 -19.12
N PRO A 73 12.87 2.90 -20.20
CA PRO A 73 13.91 1.84 -20.31
C PRO A 73 15.03 1.95 -19.29
N TYR A 74 15.24 3.14 -18.70
CA TYR A 74 16.30 3.40 -17.72
C TYR A 74 15.78 3.55 -16.28
N VAL A 75 14.56 3.08 -16.00
CA VAL A 75 13.95 3.27 -14.68
C VAL A 75 14.76 2.64 -13.55
N SER A 76 15.45 1.53 -13.78
CA SER A 76 16.35 0.89 -12.80
C SER A 76 17.58 1.72 -12.42
N GLN A 77 17.90 2.77 -13.18
CA GLN A 77 19.01 3.68 -12.85
C GLN A 77 18.59 4.82 -11.93
N VAL A 78 17.27 5.04 -11.78
CA VAL A 78 16.72 6.20 -11.04
C VAL A 78 15.75 5.81 -9.92
N ALA A 79 15.37 4.55 -9.82
CA ALA A 79 14.49 4.04 -8.78
C ALA A 79 15.11 2.82 -8.08
N ASP A 80 14.83 2.68 -6.79
CA ASP A 80 15.30 1.57 -5.96
C ASP A 80 14.29 0.40 -5.97
N VAL A 81 13.00 0.69 -6.21
CA VAL A 81 11.89 -0.26 -6.11
C VAL A 81 10.74 0.15 -7.02
N ALA A 82 9.99 -0.82 -7.54
CA ALA A 82 8.68 -0.58 -8.15
C ALA A 82 7.59 -0.94 -7.14
N THR A 83 6.65 -0.01 -6.88
CA THR A 83 5.65 -0.17 -5.83
C THR A 83 4.24 -0.15 -6.37
N PHE A 84 3.52 -1.25 -6.21
CA PHE A 84 2.08 -1.31 -6.45
C PHE A 84 1.33 -0.57 -5.35
N SER A 85 0.79 0.58 -5.71
CA SER A 85 -0.03 1.46 -4.88
C SER A 85 -0.71 2.48 -5.78
N GLY A 86 -1.69 3.24 -5.30
CA GLY A 86 -2.28 4.28 -6.15
C GLY A 86 -3.68 4.68 -5.75
N SER A 87 -4.62 4.61 -6.68
CA SER A 87 -5.99 5.11 -6.51
C SER A 87 -6.87 4.25 -5.62
N GLY A 88 -6.46 3.02 -5.28
CA GLY A 88 -7.28 2.10 -4.48
C GLY A 88 -6.48 0.94 -3.91
N GLU A 89 -7.16 -0.19 -3.67
CA GLU A 89 -6.56 -1.40 -3.13
C GLU A 89 -5.99 -2.30 -4.24
N PRO A 90 -4.67 -2.52 -4.29
CA PRO A 90 -4.04 -3.32 -5.35
C PRO A 90 -4.58 -4.75 -5.50
N SER A 91 -4.93 -5.40 -4.38
CA SER A 91 -5.39 -6.80 -4.39
C SER A 91 -6.76 -7.00 -5.05
N LEU A 92 -7.51 -5.92 -5.31
CA LEU A 92 -8.74 -5.98 -6.10
C LEU A 92 -8.48 -6.31 -7.57
N ASN A 93 -7.28 -6.01 -8.10
CA ASN A 93 -6.98 -6.40 -9.48
C ASN A 93 -6.68 -7.90 -9.57
N LYS A 94 -7.54 -8.65 -10.29
CA LYS A 94 -7.38 -10.12 -10.51
C LYS A 94 -6.08 -10.51 -11.19
N ARG A 95 -5.42 -9.57 -11.88
CA ARG A 95 -4.17 -9.79 -12.62
C ARG A 95 -2.94 -9.29 -11.86
N LEU A 96 -3.09 -8.93 -10.57
CA LEU A 96 -1.99 -8.37 -9.77
C LEU A 96 -0.71 -9.22 -9.85
N GLY A 97 -0.84 -10.54 -9.66
CA GLY A 97 0.31 -11.44 -9.73
C GLY A 97 1.02 -11.40 -11.09
N ARG A 98 0.27 -11.35 -12.20
CA ARG A 98 0.85 -11.20 -13.54
C ARG A 98 1.48 -9.83 -13.75
N MET A 99 0.88 -8.77 -13.24
CA MET A 99 1.44 -7.42 -13.30
C MET A 99 2.78 -7.35 -12.55
N ILE A 100 2.90 -8.00 -11.38
CA ILE A 100 4.17 -8.09 -10.62
C ILE A 100 5.26 -8.73 -11.48
N GLU A 101 4.95 -9.84 -12.16
CA GLU A 101 5.89 -10.53 -13.05
C GLU A 101 6.34 -9.64 -14.23
N VAL A 102 5.41 -8.92 -14.85
CA VAL A 102 5.68 -7.96 -15.94
C VAL A 102 6.63 -6.86 -15.45
N VAL A 103 6.30 -6.23 -14.31
CA VAL A 103 7.14 -5.16 -13.75
C VAL A 103 8.55 -5.64 -13.45
N ARG A 104 8.70 -6.80 -12.80
CA ARG A 104 10.01 -7.38 -12.50
C ARG A 104 10.81 -7.69 -13.76
N GLY A 105 10.16 -8.27 -14.76
CA GLY A 105 10.80 -8.66 -16.03
C GLY A 105 11.36 -7.48 -16.81
N ILE A 106 10.64 -6.36 -16.84
CA ILE A 106 11.01 -5.18 -17.64
C ILE A 106 11.90 -4.23 -16.85
N SER A 107 11.49 -3.83 -15.64
CA SER A 107 12.19 -2.82 -14.85
C SER A 107 13.45 -3.35 -14.18
N ARG A 108 13.56 -4.66 -13.92
CA ARG A 108 14.62 -5.29 -13.13
C ARG A 108 14.69 -4.78 -11.69
N LEU A 109 13.71 -4.03 -11.23
CA LEU A 109 13.59 -3.53 -9.86
C LEU A 109 12.98 -4.61 -8.94
N PRO A 110 13.33 -4.62 -7.65
CA PRO A 110 12.50 -5.27 -6.64
C PRO A 110 11.06 -4.73 -6.70
N VAL A 111 10.09 -5.58 -6.45
CA VAL A 111 8.67 -5.21 -6.50
C VAL A 111 8.06 -5.23 -5.11
N ALA A 112 7.49 -4.09 -4.71
CA ALA A 112 6.73 -3.95 -3.48
C ALA A 112 5.22 -3.83 -3.76
N VAL A 113 4.40 -4.38 -2.86
CA VAL A 113 2.95 -4.16 -2.86
C VAL A 113 2.52 -3.55 -1.54
N LEU A 114 1.81 -2.41 -1.60
CA LEU A 114 1.18 -1.80 -0.42
C LEU A 114 -0.30 -2.18 -0.43
N THR A 115 -0.71 -3.07 0.45
CA THR A 115 -2.09 -3.55 0.55
C THR A 115 -2.74 -3.13 1.86
N ASN A 116 -4.05 -2.91 1.83
CA ASN A 116 -4.84 -2.68 3.04
C ASN A 116 -5.17 -3.96 3.82
N SER A 117 -4.69 -5.10 3.35
CA SER A 117 -4.81 -6.43 3.95
C SER A 117 -6.21 -7.06 3.92
N SER A 118 -7.23 -6.31 3.52
CA SER A 118 -8.64 -6.71 3.63
C SER A 118 -9.00 -8.04 2.99
N LEU A 119 -8.30 -8.42 1.92
CA LEU A 119 -8.58 -9.64 1.15
C LEU A 119 -7.55 -10.74 1.39
N MET A 120 -6.65 -10.61 2.38
CA MET A 120 -5.62 -11.62 2.64
C MET A 120 -6.20 -12.94 3.19
N TYR A 121 -7.47 -12.97 3.62
CA TYR A 121 -8.17 -14.22 3.91
C TYR A 121 -8.32 -15.12 2.66
N ASP A 122 -8.39 -14.52 1.46
CA ASP A 122 -8.48 -15.25 0.19
C ASP A 122 -7.09 -15.76 -0.24
N ARG A 123 -6.98 -17.08 -0.40
CA ARG A 123 -5.75 -17.75 -0.85
C ARG A 123 -5.27 -17.24 -2.21
N SER A 124 -6.19 -16.90 -3.12
CA SER A 124 -5.82 -16.38 -4.45
C SER A 124 -5.11 -15.02 -4.35
N VAL A 125 -5.51 -14.18 -3.39
CA VAL A 125 -4.87 -12.90 -3.10
C VAL A 125 -3.47 -13.13 -2.52
N ARG A 126 -3.34 -14.04 -1.54
CA ARG A 126 -2.02 -14.39 -0.98
C ARG A 126 -1.07 -14.93 -2.04
N ASN A 127 -1.56 -15.78 -2.96
CA ASN A 127 -0.79 -16.29 -4.10
C ASN A 127 -0.33 -15.18 -5.06
N ASP A 128 -1.14 -14.14 -5.29
CA ASP A 128 -0.72 -12.99 -6.08
C ASP A 128 0.33 -12.14 -5.34
N LEU A 129 0.11 -11.86 -4.06
CA LEU A 129 1.02 -11.09 -3.21
C LEU A 129 2.38 -11.78 -3.03
N SER A 130 2.42 -13.12 -2.95
CA SER A 130 3.66 -13.89 -2.78
C SER A 130 4.65 -13.75 -3.95
N LYS A 131 4.19 -13.27 -5.09
CA LYS A 131 5.04 -12.95 -6.23
C LYS A 131 5.86 -11.66 -6.03
N ALA A 132 5.49 -10.79 -5.09
CA ALA A 132 6.27 -9.60 -4.76
C ALA A 132 7.55 -9.95 -3.99
N ASP A 133 8.47 -8.98 -3.89
CA ASP A 133 9.69 -9.09 -3.10
C ASP A 133 9.49 -8.46 -1.71
N ILE A 134 8.58 -7.49 -1.63
CA ILE A 134 8.20 -6.79 -0.40
C ILE A 134 6.68 -6.68 -0.37
N VAL A 135 6.06 -7.11 0.71
CA VAL A 135 4.63 -6.86 0.97
C VAL A 135 4.50 -6.01 2.22
N VAL A 136 3.88 -4.85 2.08
CA VAL A 136 3.56 -3.97 3.20
C VAL A 136 2.06 -4.05 3.45
N ALA A 137 1.69 -4.78 4.47
CA ALA A 137 0.32 -5.00 4.90
C ALA A 137 -0.09 -3.95 5.93
N LYS A 138 -1.29 -3.42 5.81
CA LYS A 138 -1.80 -2.39 6.70
C LYS A 138 -2.54 -3.00 7.88
N LEU A 139 -2.22 -2.50 9.09
CA LEU A 139 -2.92 -2.78 10.35
C LEU A 139 -3.07 -1.46 11.13
N ASP A 140 -4.27 -0.89 11.17
CA ASP A 140 -4.51 0.44 11.77
C ASP A 140 -5.39 0.41 13.02
N ALA A 141 -5.85 -0.75 13.42
CA ALA A 141 -6.74 -0.92 14.57
C ALA A 141 -6.45 -2.24 15.30
N PRO A 142 -6.57 -2.26 16.64
CA PRO A 142 -6.41 -3.49 17.41
C PRO A 142 -7.72 -4.27 17.59
N ASN A 143 -8.86 -3.73 17.16
CA ASN A 143 -10.17 -4.33 17.36
C ASN A 143 -11.19 -3.86 16.34
N ARG A 144 -12.32 -4.58 16.25
CA ARG A 144 -13.39 -4.32 15.28
C ARG A 144 -13.97 -2.91 15.38
N ARG A 145 -14.12 -2.35 16.59
CA ARG A 145 -14.68 -0.99 16.77
C ARG A 145 -13.80 0.07 16.13
N LEU A 146 -12.51 0.09 16.44
CA LEU A 146 -11.57 1.04 15.84
C LEU A 146 -11.33 0.79 14.35
N PHE A 147 -11.38 -0.47 13.91
CA PHE A 147 -11.33 -0.82 12.51
C PHE A 147 -12.48 -0.18 11.71
N GLN A 148 -13.71 -0.25 12.24
CA GLN A 148 -14.85 0.43 11.63
C GLN A 148 -14.68 1.95 11.64
N GLU A 149 -14.22 2.53 12.74
CA GLU A 149 -14.09 3.97 12.91
C GLU A 149 -13.00 4.58 12.01
N ILE A 150 -11.86 3.90 11.85
CA ILE A 150 -10.68 4.41 11.15
C ILE A 150 -10.65 4.02 9.68
N ASN A 151 -10.95 2.74 9.39
CA ASN A 151 -10.80 2.19 8.05
C ASN A 151 -12.10 2.15 7.26
N ASP A 152 -13.25 2.23 7.92
CA ASP A 152 -14.59 2.14 7.31
C ASP A 152 -14.63 1.06 6.21
N PRO A 153 -14.50 -0.23 6.58
CA PRO A 153 -14.39 -1.33 5.63
C PRO A 153 -15.72 -1.60 4.92
N HIS A 154 -15.63 -2.34 3.81
CA HIS A 154 -16.81 -2.95 3.20
C HIS A 154 -17.51 -3.88 4.22
N PRO A 155 -18.86 -3.90 4.28
CA PRO A 155 -19.59 -4.65 5.31
C PRO A 155 -19.28 -6.15 5.41
N GLU A 156 -18.84 -6.76 4.32
CA GLU A 156 -18.49 -8.18 4.27
C GLU A 156 -17.07 -8.48 4.76
N ILE A 157 -16.27 -7.46 5.09
CA ILE A 157 -14.93 -7.69 5.63
C ILE A 157 -15.02 -7.92 7.15
N ASP A 158 -14.65 -9.12 7.55
CA ASP A 158 -14.49 -9.46 8.95
C ASP A 158 -13.05 -9.22 9.41
N PHE A 159 -12.90 -8.49 10.53
CA PHE A 159 -11.61 -8.11 11.08
C PHE A 159 -10.76 -9.31 11.49
N ASP A 160 -11.36 -10.32 12.12
CA ASP A 160 -10.61 -11.49 12.60
C ASP A 160 -10.16 -12.36 11.42
N SER A 161 -11.03 -12.53 10.41
CA SER A 161 -10.66 -13.22 9.16
C SER A 161 -9.52 -12.51 8.42
N MET A 162 -9.50 -11.17 8.45
CA MET A 162 -8.39 -10.39 7.89
C MET A 162 -7.09 -10.67 8.65
N LEU A 163 -7.10 -10.66 9.99
CA LEU A 163 -5.92 -10.96 10.81
C LEU A 163 -5.43 -12.39 10.58
N GLU A 164 -6.33 -13.38 10.56
CA GLU A 164 -5.96 -14.76 10.21
C GLU A 164 -5.29 -14.86 8.83
N GLY A 165 -5.81 -14.12 7.85
CA GLY A 165 -5.22 -14.04 6.51
C GLY A 165 -3.81 -13.47 6.53
N MET A 166 -3.56 -12.44 7.34
CA MET A 166 -2.25 -11.84 7.54
C MET A 166 -1.26 -12.82 8.19
N MET A 167 -1.69 -13.57 9.20
CA MET A 167 -0.89 -14.62 9.86
C MET A 167 -0.57 -15.76 8.90
N LYS A 168 -1.56 -16.27 8.16
CA LYS A 168 -1.36 -17.30 7.12
C LYS A 168 -0.38 -16.83 6.05
N PHE A 169 -0.46 -15.56 5.65
CA PHE A 169 0.48 -15.01 4.67
C PHE A 169 1.91 -15.00 5.22
N ARG A 170 2.13 -14.68 6.49
CA ARG A 170 3.47 -14.75 7.10
C ARG A 170 4.09 -16.15 6.99
N ASP A 171 3.28 -17.18 7.24
CA ASP A 171 3.73 -18.57 7.15
C ASP A 171 4.03 -19.01 5.71
N GLU A 172 3.35 -18.42 4.71
CA GLU A 172 3.46 -18.74 3.29
C GLU A 172 4.53 -17.87 2.56
N PHE A 173 5.05 -16.79 3.19
CA PHE A 173 5.89 -15.80 2.53
C PHE A 173 7.25 -15.65 3.22
N ASP A 174 8.31 -15.99 2.51
CA ASP A 174 9.71 -16.03 2.97
C ASP A 174 10.56 -14.79 2.65
N LYS A 175 9.92 -13.78 2.01
CA LYS A 175 10.57 -12.51 1.67
C LYS A 175 10.17 -11.41 2.66
N VAL A 176 10.38 -10.14 2.32
CA VAL A 176 10.16 -9.01 3.23
C VAL A 176 8.66 -8.77 3.44
N TYR A 177 8.18 -9.04 4.64
CA TYR A 177 6.81 -8.79 5.08
C TYR A 177 6.80 -7.71 6.16
N ALA A 178 6.30 -6.52 5.83
CA ALA A 178 6.21 -5.41 6.76
C ALA A 178 4.76 -5.12 7.15
N LEU A 179 4.54 -4.67 8.38
CA LEU A 179 3.27 -4.11 8.83
C LEU A 179 3.35 -2.60 8.84
N GLN A 180 2.48 -1.92 8.10
CA GLN A 180 2.32 -0.48 8.23
C GLN A 180 1.16 -0.16 9.15
N MET A 181 1.44 0.63 10.18
CA MET A 181 0.45 1.14 11.14
C MET A 181 0.32 2.65 10.99
N MET A 182 -0.89 3.11 10.63
CA MET A 182 -1.20 4.53 10.52
C MET A 182 -1.80 5.02 11.83
N PHE A 183 -1.02 5.79 12.60
CA PHE A 183 -1.48 6.35 13.86
C PHE A 183 -2.16 7.70 13.68
N VAL A 184 -3.33 7.80 14.28
CA VAL A 184 -4.18 8.98 14.40
C VAL A 184 -4.63 9.13 15.86
N ASP A 185 -5.34 10.21 16.21
CA ASP A 185 -5.79 10.43 17.59
C ASP A 185 -6.62 9.28 18.16
N GLN A 186 -7.42 8.61 17.31
CA GLN A 186 -8.32 7.54 17.74
C GLN A 186 -7.58 6.28 18.18
N ASN A 187 -6.48 5.92 17.52
CA ASN A 187 -5.77 4.66 17.80
C ASN A 187 -4.44 4.81 18.55
N LYS A 188 -3.89 6.03 18.67
CA LYS A 188 -2.63 6.22 19.41
C LYS A 188 -2.66 5.71 20.85
N PRO A 189 -3.79 5.74 21.60
CA PRO A 189 -3.84 5.16 22.95
C PRO A 189 -3.72 3.63 22.97
N TYR A 190 -3.93 2.97 21.85
CA TYR A 190 -3.95 1.51 21.69
C TYR A 190 -2.67 0.95 21.05
N ALA A 191 -1.57 1.69 21.15
CA ALA A 191 -0.29 1.27 20.55
C ALA A 191 0.23 -0.05 21.11
N LYS A 192 -0.07 -0.36 22.39
CA LYS A 192 0.33 -1.63 23.02
C LYS A 192 -0.40 -2.82 22.43
N GLU A 193 -1.72 -2.72 22.30
CA GLU A 193 -2.55 -3.77 21.71
C GLU A 193 -2.17 -4.00 20.22
N MET A 194 -1.84 -2.93 19.51
CA MET A 194 -1.35 -3.04 18.12
C MET A 194 0.02 -3.71 18.05
N ARG A 195 0.91 -3.44 19.02
CA ARG A 195 2.18 -4.15 19.15
C ARG A 195 1.97 -5.65 19.41
N GLU A 196 1.07 -6.01 20.33
CA GLU A 196 0.76 -7.41 20.64
C GLU A 196 0.34 -8.18 19.38
N ILE A 197 -0.53 -7.60 18.55
CA ILE A 197 -0.91 -8.19 17.25
C ILE A 197 0.31 -8.30 16.31
N ALA A 198 1.19 -7.30 16.29
CA ALA A 198 2.41 -7.37 15.47
C ALA A 198 3.33 -8.51 15.94
N GLU A 199 3.45 -8.72 17.25
CA GLU A 199 4.24 -9.83 17.82
C GLU A 199 3.66 -11.21 17.45
N GLU A 200 2.34 -11.33 17.31
CA GLU A 200 1.69 -12.55 16.82
C GLU A 200 1.92 -12.78 15.33
N ILE A 201 1.81 -11.73 14.49
CA ILE A 201 2.03 -11.80 13.03
C ILE A 201 3.52 -12.01 12.70
N LYS A 202 4.45 -11.52 13.52
CA LYS A 202 5.91 -11.63 13.33
C LYS A 202 6.40 -11.07 12.00
N PRO A 203 6.12 -9.79 11.69
CA PRO A 203 6.64 -9.16 10.48
C PRO A 203 8.17 -9.00 10.57
N ASP A 204 8.81 -8.83 9.42
CA ASP A 204 10.22 -8.46 9.36
C ASP A 204 10.46 -7.01 9.81
N GLU A 205 9.46 -6.14 9.67
CA GLU A 205 9.52 -4.72 10.04
C GLU A 205 8.13 -4.16 10.35
N VAL A 206 8.02 -3.31 11.37
CA VAL A 206 6.85 -2.49 11.65
C VAL A 206 7.11 -1.05 11.19
N GLN A 207 6.20 -0.50 10.39
CA GLN A 207 6.30 0.85 9.82
C GLN A 207 5.31 1.79 10.51
N ILE A 208 5.80 2.60 11.44
CA ILE A 208 5.01 3.54 12.25
C ILE A 208 4.84 4.85 11.48
N ASN A 209 3.60 5.15 11.11
CA ASN A 209 3.26 6.27 10.25
C ASN A 209 2.15 7.14 10.82
N THR A 210 2.01 8.37 10.31
CA THR A 210 0.88 9.27 10.56
C THR A 210 0.50 9.97 9.26
N PRO A 211 -0.74 10.45 9.08
CA PRO A 211 -1.13 11.18 7.87
C PRO A 211 -0.21 12.37 7.63
N SER A 212 0.45 12.42 6.49
CA SER A 212 1.44 13.45 6.17
C SER A 212 1.04 14.34 5.01
N ARG A 213 -0.13 14.13 4.43
CA ARG A 213 -0.62 14.81 3.22
C ARG A 213 -2.10 15.12 3.29
N ALA A 214 -2.55 16.00 2.37
CA ALA A 214 -3.95 16.30 2.11
C ALA A 214 -4.72 16.84 3.33
N ASN A 215 -4.09 17.70 4.12
CA ASN A 215 -4.71 18.36 5.29
C ASN A 215 -5.43 17.41 6.26
N LYS A 216 -4.99 16.18 6.35
CA LYS A 216 -5.54 15.20 7.30
C LYS A 216 -4.94 15.40 8.69
N PRO A 217 -5.70 15.16 9.76
CA PRO A 217 -5.20 15.20 11.12
C PRO A 217 -3.99 14.27 11.27
N LYS A 218 -2.87 14.81 11.73
CA LYS A 218 -1.62 14.06 11.92
C LYS A 218 -1.12 14.24 13.34
N LEU A 219 -0.47 13.22 13.84
CA LEU A 219 0.27 13.32 15.08
C LEU A 219 1.52 14.20 14.90
N SER A 220 1.86 14.96 15.92
CA SER A 220 3.16 15.66 15.99
C SER A 220 4.32 14.65 16.06
N ALA A 221 5.53 15.15 15.82
CA ALA A 221 6.73 14.30 15.92
C ALA A 221 6.91 13.71 17.33
N ASP A 222 6.61 14.50 18.37
CA ASP A 222 6.70 14.02 19.76
C ASP A 222 5.64 12.98 20.11
N GLU A 223 4.42 13.13 19.61
CA GLU A 223 3.37 12.12 19.80
C GLU A 223 3.72 10.81 19.08
N LEU A 224 4.18 10.90 17.81
CA LEU A 224 4.56 9.70 17.07
C LEU A 224 5.78 9.02 17.67
N ARG A 225 6.74 9.78 18.23
CA ARG A 225 7.88 9.22 18.96
C ARG A 225 7.42 8.42 20.18
N LYS A 226 6.51 8.96 21.00
CA LYS A 226 5.92 8.24 22.16
C LYS A 226 5.22 6.95 21.74
N VAL A 227 4.55 6.96 20.58
CA VAL A 227 3.98 5.74 19.99
C VAL A 227 5.10 4.78 19.59
N SER A 228 6.16 5.28 18.95
CA SER A 228 7.30 4.44 18.50
C SER A 228 8.03 3.78 19.67
N GLU A 229 8.17 4.45 20.81
CA GLU A 229 8.77 3.91 22.06
C GLU A 229 8.04 2.62 22.53
N VAL A 230 6.74 2.50 22.27
CA VAL A 230 5.98 1.29 22.59
C VAL A 230 6.49 0.07 21.80
N PHE A 231 7.10 0.28 20.63
CA PHE A 231 7.61 -0.77 19.74
C PHE A 231 9.10 -1.08 19.96
N GLU A 232 9.74 -0.52 20.99
CA GLU A 232 11.13 -0.88 21.34
C GLU A 232 11.27 -2.38 21.57
N GLY A 233 12.34 -2.97 21.00
CA GLY A 233 12.61 -4.42 21.07
C GLY A 233 12.11 -5.22 19.87
N ILE A 234 11.29 -4.64 18.98
CA ILE A 234 11.02 -5.20 17.65
C ILE A 234 11.60 -4.29 16.56
N ASN A 235 11.84 -4.84 15.38
CA ASN A 235 12.37 -4.05 14.27
C ASN A 235 11.29 -3.08 13.76
N TYR A 236 11.49 -1.77 13.93
CA TYR A 236 10.57 -0.76 13.41
C TYR A 236 11.30 0.42 12.76
N ILE A 237 10.57 1.11 11.88
CA ILE A 237 10.95 2.42 11.36
C ILE A 237 9.81 3.41 11.59
N SER A 238 10.14 4.69 11.84
CA SER A 238 9.16 5.74 12.08
C SER A 238 9.24 6.84 11.03
N TYR A 239 8.09 7.37 10.63
CA TYR A 239 7.97 8.37 9.56
C TYR A 239 8.85 9.60 9.75
N TYR A 240 8.92 10.15 10.98
CA TYR A 240 9.71 11.37 11.23
C TYR A 240 11.22 11.10 11.36
N GLU A 241 11.61 9.88 11.70
CA GLU A 241 13.00 9.47 11.92
C GLU A 241 13.65 8.91 10.64
N SER A 242 12.82 8.61 9.64
CA SER A 242 13.29 8.04 8.39
C SER A 242 14.02 9.05 7.50
N ARG A 243 14.97 8.55 6.70
CA ARG A 243 15.71 9.35 5.71
C ARG A 243 14.77 9.91 4.65
N LYS A 244 14.78 11.22 4.47
CA LYS A 244 14.03 11.90 3.40
C LYS A 244 14.89 12.01 2.15
N VAL A 245 14.50 11.32 1.09
CA VAL A 245 15.11 11.42 -0.24
C VAL A 245 14.35 12.48 -1.05
N ARG A 246 15.04 13.17 -1.96
CA ARG A 246 14.43 14.11 -2.91
C ARG A 246 14.60 13.59 -4.32
N ILE A 247 13.52 13.54 -5.10
CA ILE A 247 13.51 13.16 -6.51
C ILE A 247 12.46 13.97 -7.26
N LYS A 248 12.68 14.21 -8.54
CA LYS A 248 11.69 14.81 -9.44
C LYS A 248 10.98 13.71 -10.20
N PRO A 249 9.65 13.66 -10.21
CA PRO A 249 8.90 12.68 -10.99
C PRO A 249 9.02 12.96 -12.49
N PHE A 250 8.89 11.93 -13.31
CA PHE A 250 8.83 12.04 -14.77
C PHE A 250 7.63 12.88 -15.23
N ASP A 251 6.49 12.72 -14.53
CA ASP A 251 5.29 13.51 -14.74
C ASP A 251 4.73 13.96 -13.37
N LYS A 252 4.85 15.27 -13.10
CA LYS A 252 4.38 15.83 -11.83
C LYS A 252 2.85 15.74 -11.71
N LEU A 253 2.11 16.03 -12.79
CA LEU A 253 0.65 16.05 -12.75
C LEU A 253 0.07 14.65 -12.51
N GLU A 254 0.58 13.65 -13.20
CA GLU A 254 0.18 12.25 -12.96
C GLU A 254 0.52 11.78 -11.54
N THR A 255 1.68 12.21 -11.02
CA THR A 255 2.09 11.87 -9.67
C THR A 255 1.18 12.49 -8.62
N LEU A 256 0.79 13.76 -8.79
CA LEU A 256 -0.08 14.46 -7.84
C LEU A 256 -1.49 13.87 -7.75
N LYS A 257 -1.99 13.20 -8.79
CA LYS A 257 -3.28 12.49 -8.74
C LYS A 257 -3.32 11.39 -7.67
N ARG A 258 -2.18 10.76 -7.35
CA ARG A 258 -2.05 9.71 -6.32
C ARG A 258 -1.41 10.20 -5.03
N ARG A 259 -0.63 11.27 -5.12
CA ARG A 259 0.14 11.81 -4.01
C ARG A 259 -0.01 13.34 -3.98
N PRO A 260 -1.17 13.86 -3.58
CA PRO A 260 -1.38 15.30 -3.42
C PRO A 260 -0.41 15.89 -2.41
N GLU A 261 0.01 17.14 -2.66
CA GLU A 261 0.91 17.92 -1.78
C GLU A 261 0.21 18.38 -0.51
#